data_4c4577c186a63ade74c5caaf1e61a438
#
_entry.id   4c4577c186a63ade74c5caaf1e61a438
#
_cell.length_a   1.000
_cell.length_b   1.000
_cell.length_c   1.000
_cell.angle_alpha   90.00
_cell.angle_beta   90.00
_cell.angle_gamma   90.00
#
_symmetry.space_group_name_H-M   'P 1'
#
loop_
_entity.id
_entity.type
_entity.pdbx_description
1 polymer ?
#
loop_
_entity_poly.entity_id
_entity_poly.type
_entity_poly.pdbx_seq_one_letter_code
_entity_poly.pdbx_strand_id
1 'polypeptide(L)'
;MGIFSLLSFGVFAQDTGVYNIYDSSVVSPKGMAQQNEFMNNTYDFPAKPRSEIEFGISGGMFSVSGDVSAKLPTAGISAHIRKALGYIFSLRLQYVYGGAKGINWKPSYGYANNSAWNAYNSVARQPVYYNFRSHVQDLSLQGIFTLNNIRFHKQKTGMVLYGGVGLGATIYDTKVNALNGTAAYNFSSINSSGFDNRKDIRDQIKSLLDDSYETDAENNKKNSATLFGQTLKPSGSLLAGIAFKLGKRVNLALEDRFTFIKDDLLDGQQWQEHTVAEPVQTRDFDSYNYASLGLNFNIGSKAVEPLWWINPLDYAYSEINNPKHMKIPKPVFDDADGDGVVDQLDKEPNTAAGCPVDTHGVSKDTDGDGVPDCKDKQLITPTECQPVDADGVGKCPDPECCKNMVMVDSNKCQIGDLPSVSFRGNSGGLSSDAKAMLATVASKLKNNADCGITVTGYPAASKASQALCNRRIDAIKAYLTEKEGISADRIDTNCEVGGGDSNTVDIKSR
;
A
#
# COMPACT_ATOMS: atom_id res chain seq x y z
N MET A 1 -12.31 41.14 10.22
CA MET A 1 -11.65 40.19 11.15
C MET A 1 -12.52 38.92 11.19
N GLY A 2 -12.20 37.95 10.36
CA GLY A 2 -12.95 36.69 10.25
C GLY A 2 -12.05 35.56 10.69
N ILE A 3 -12.46 34.89 11.73
CA ILE A 3 -11.77 33.79 12.40
C ILE A 3 -11.74 32.58 11.47
N PHE A 4 -10.57 32.23 10.95
CA PHE A 4 -10.30 30.93 10.37
C PHE A 4 -10.18 29.91 11.52
N SER A 5 -11.26 29.23 11.83
CA SER A 5 -11.25 28.02 12.63
C SER A 5 -10.52 26.94 11.85
N LEU A 6 -9.29 26.68 12.21
CA LEU A 6 -8.54 25.49 11.79
C LEU A 6 -9.24 24.25 12.36
N LEU A 7 -10.10 23.64 11.58
CA LEU A 7 -10.55 22.26 11.82
C LEU A 7 -9.32 21.35 11.71
N SER A 8 -8.77 20.99 12.85
CA SER A 8 -7.82 19.89 12.96
C SER A 8 -8.57 18.59 12.67
N PHE A 9 -8.61 18.20 11.39
CA PHE A 9 -8.95 16.84 11.02
C PHE A 9 -7.84 15.94 11.54
N GLY A 10 -8.14 15.20 12.59
CA GLY A 10 -7.30 14.09 13.01
C GLY A 10 -7.11 13.16 11.81
N VAL A 11 -5.92 13.14 11.26
CA VAL A 11 -5.52 12.17 10.25
C VAL A 11 -5.50 10.82 10.97
N PHE A 12 -6.61 10.11 10.94
CA PHE A 12 -6.62 8.70 11.33
C PHE A 12 -5.61 8.01 10.42
N ALA A 13 -4.56 7.48 11.03
CA ALA A 13 -3.59 6.63 10.38
C ALA A 13 -4.33 5.38 9.88
N GLN A 14 -4.84 5.45 8.67
CA GLN A 14 -5.49 4.32 8.04
C GLN A 14 -4.43 3.34 7.61
N ASP A 15 -4.71 2.10 7.97
CA ASP A 15 -4.05 0.92 7.49
C ASP A 15 -3.80 1.06 5.98
N THR A 16 -2.55 1.28 5.62
CA THR A 16 -2.14 1.34 4.24
C THR A 16 -2.14 -0.08 3.74
N GLY A 17 -3.30 -0.57 3.34
CA GLY A 17 -3.39 -1.81 2.62
C GLY A 17 -2.50 -1.73 1.39
N VAL A 18 -1.28 -2.23 1.53
CA VAL A 18 -0.41 -2.51 0.39
C VAL A 18 -1.23 -3.37 -0.55
N TYR A 19 -1.31 -2.97 -1.80
CA TYR A 19 -1.93 -3.78 -2.84
C TYR A 19 -1.34 -5.19 -2.79
N ASN A 20 -2.20 -6.19 -2.59
CA ASN A 20 -1.79 -7.58 -2.61
C ASN A 20 -1.64 -8.05 -4.06
N ILE A 21 -0.40 -8.18 -4.53
CA ILE A 21 -0.09 -8.64 -5.89
C ILE A 21 -0.54 -10.08 -6.17
N TYR A 22 -0.79 -10.87 -5.13
CA TYR A 22 -1.31 -12.25 -5.26
C TYR A 22 -2.82 -12.29 -5.48
N ASP A 23 -3.51 -11.15 -5.34
CA ASP A 23 -4.95 -11.05 -5.61
C ASP A 23 -5.20 -10.88 -7.11
N SER A 24 -5.34 -12.00 -7.82
CA SER A 24 -5.66 -12.02 -9.25
C SER A 24 -7.05 -11.46 -9.58
N SER A 25 -7.94 -11.26 -8.59
CA SER A 25 -9.29 -10.73 -8.81
C SER A 25 -9.28 -9.29 -9.31
N VAL A 26 -8.25 -8.52 -8.98
CA VAL A 26 -8.07 -7.12 -9.41
C VAL A 26 -7.36 -6.99 -10.76
N VAL A 27 -6.87 -8.08 -11.34
CA VAL A 27 -6.22 -8.06 -12.65
C VAL A 27 -7.26 -8.09 -13.76
N SER A 28 -6.98 -7.38 -14.85
CA SER A 28 -7.85 -7.40 -16.03
C SER A 28 -7.74 -8.74 -16.79
N PRO A 29 -8.80 -9.19 -17.51
CA PRO A 29 -8.70 -10.41 -18.32
C PRO A 29 -7.52 -10.41 -19.30
N LYS A 30 -7.15 -9.25 -19.83
CA LYS A 30 -5.99 -9.09 -20.73
C LYS A 30 -4.64 -9.30 -20.03
N GLY A 31 -4.58 -9.05 -18.74
CA GLY A 31 -3.36 -9.21 -17.94
C GLY A 31 -3.24 -10.59 -17.28
N MET A 32 -4.27 -11.44 -17.37
CA MET A 32 -4.28 -12.72 -16.64
C MET A 32 -3.18 -13.69 -17.12
N ALA A 33 -2.82 -13.68 -18.39
CA ALA A 33 -1.72 -14.50 -18.89
C ALA A 33 -0.41 -14.14 -18.17
N GLN A 34 -0.03 -12.87 -18.17
CA GLN A 34 1.14 -12.38 -17.45
C GLN A 34 1.08 -12.64 -15.95
N GLN A 35 -0.11 -12.47 -15.33
CA GLN A 35 -0.29 -12.75 -13.90
C GLN A 35 -0.05 -14.24 -13.59
N ASN A 36 -0.54 -15.14 -14.44
CA ASN A 36 -0.33 -16.56 -14.27
C ASN A 36 1.15 -16.95 -14.44
N GLU A 37 1.83 -16.37 -15.41
CA GLU A 37 3.28 -16.55 -15.60
C GLU A 37 4.06 -16.05 -14.38
N PHE A 38 3.72 -14.89 -13.85
CA PHE A 38 4.30 -14.37 -12.61
C PHE A 38 4.04 -15.30 -11.43
N MET A 39 2.81 -15.77 -11.24
CA MET A 39 2.45 -16.69 -10.15
C MET A 39 3.18 -18.04 -10.25
N ASN A 40 3.51 -18.49 -11.48
CA ASN A 40 4.26 -19.70 -11.74
C ASN A 40 5.79 -19.49 -11.75
N ASN A 41 6.26 -18.27 -11.47
CA ASN A 41 7.68 -17.85 -11.53
C ASN A 41 8.34 -18.07 -12.90
N THR A 42 7.59 -17.94 -13.98
CA THR A 42 8.09 -17.97 -15.36
C THR A 42 8.28 -16.57 -15.94
N TYR A 43 7.76 -15.53 -15.26
CA TYR A 43 7.93 -14.12 -15.61
C TYR A 43 8.14 -13.27 -14.36
N ASP A 44 9.05 -12.31 -14.42
CA ASP A 44 9.54 -11.56 -13.26
C ASP A 44 8.59 -10.46 -12.76
N PHE A 45 7.63 -10.03 -13.59
CA PHE A 45 6.79 -8.87 -13.30
C PHE A 45 5.32 -9.25 -13.16
N PRO A 46 4.66 -8.82 -12.06
CA PRO A 46 3.22 -9.01 -11.90
C PRO A 46 2.45 -8.19 -12.96
N ALA A 47 1.27 -8.64 -13.32
CA ALA A 47 0.39 -7.88 -14.18
C ALA A 47 -0.09 -6.60 -13.52
N LYS A 48 -0.26 -5.54 -14.31
CA LYS A 48 -0.81 -4.26 -13.83
C LYS A 48 -2.26 -4.46 -13.37
N PRO A 49 -2.62 -4.09 -12.12
CA PRO A 49 -3.98 -4.22 -11.63
C PRO A 49 -4.92 -3.21 -12.28
N ARG A 50 -6.20 -3.50 -12.25
CA ARG A 50 -7.24 -2.52 -12.57
C ARG A 50 -7.25 -1.44 -11.51
N SER A 51 -7.27 -0.17 -11.95
CA SER A 51 -7.37 0.96 -11.06
C SER A 51 -8.78 1.55 -11.02
N GLU A 52 -9.16 2.10 -9.89
CA GLU A 52 -10.39 2.88 -9.73
C GLU A 52 -10.40 4.08 -10.68
N ILE A 53 -11.60 4.55 -11.00
CA ILE A 53 -11.83 5.79 -11.74
C ILE A 53 -12.07 6.87 -10.69
N GLU A 54 -11.43 8.02 -10.84
CA GLU A 54 -11.70 9.18 -10.01
C GLU A 54 -12.76 10.06 -10.68
N PHE A 55 -13.80 10.41 -9.92
CA PHE A 55 -14.77 11.45 -10.23
C PHE A 55 -14.54 12.61 -9.26
N GLY A 56 -14.41 13.84 -9.76
CA GLY A 56 -14.18 15.01 -8.93
C GLY A 56 -15.14 16.14 -9.25
N ILE A 57 -15.44 16.90 -8.20
CA ILE A 57 -16.15 18.18 -8.29
C ILE A 57 -15.30 19.24 -7.58
N SER A 58 -15.22 20.42 -8.15
CA SER A 58 -14.48 21.53 -7.53
C SER A 58 -15.21 22.85 -7.68
N GLY A 59 -14.93 23.74 -6.74
CA GLY A 59 -15.34 25.14 -6.79
C GLY A 59 -14.14 26.04 -6.49
N GLY A 60 -14.14 27.22 -7.07
CA GLY A 60 -12.99 28.09 -6.88
C GLY A 60 -13.14 29.47 -7.49
N MET A 61 -12.03 30.15 -7.61
CA MET A 61 -11.95 31.49 -8.18
C MET A 61 -11.67 31.40 -9.67
N PHE A 62 -12.48 32.09 -10.45
CA PHE A 62 -12.34 32.20 -11.90
C PHE A 62 -12.01 33.63 -12.28
N SER A 63 -11.02 33.83 -13.13
CA SER A 63 -10.63 35.16 -13.60
C SER A 63 -10.15 35.12 -15.04
N VAL A 64 -10.49 36.17 -15.79
CA VAL A 64 -10.02 36.37 -17.17
C VAL A 64 -8.87 37.37 -17.16
N SER A 65 -7.87 37.09 -17.96
CA SER A 65 -6.72 37.95 -18.24
C SER A 65 -6.72 38.31 -19.71
N GLY A 66 -6.81 39.58 -20.00
CA GLY A 66 -6.79 40.21 -21.32
C GLY A 66 -6.50 41.69 -21.17
N ASP A 67 -6.93 42.51 -22.13
CA ASP A 67 -6.68 43.94 -22.19
C ASP A 67 -7.45 44.73 -21.13
N VAL A 68 -8.64 44.26 -20.76
CA VAL A 68 -9.48 44.83 -19.70
C VAL A 68 -9.10 44.26 -18.36
N SER A 69 -8.68 45.11 -17.43
CA SER A 69 -8.30 44.69 -16.10
C SER A 69 -9.44 43.95 -15.41
N ALA A 70 -9.24 42.66 -15.05
CA ALA A 70 -10.18 41.93 -14.24
C ALA A 70 -10.30 42.58 -12.85
N LYS A 71 -11.53 42.80 -12.44
CA LYS A 71 -11.80 43.51 -11.20
C LYS A 71 -11.59 42.69 -9.95
N LEU A 72 -12.19 41.51 -9.93
CA LEU A 72 -12.10 40.49 -8.88
C LEU A 72 -12.33 39.14 -9.52
N PRO A 73 -11.64 38.09 -9.07
CA PRO A 73 -12.00 36.73 -9.42
C PRO A 73 -13.46 36.46 -9.03
N THR A 74 -14.18 35.82 -9.90
CA THR A 74 -15.55 35.37 -9.65
C THR A 74 -15.58 33.89 -9.37
N ALA A 75 -16.76 33.35 -9.04
CA ALA A 75 -16.88 31.93 -8.77
C ALA A 75 -16.87 31.11 -10.06
N GLY A 76 -16.20 29.97 -10.01
CA GLY A 76 -16.27 28.91 -11.01
C GLY A 76 -16.50 27.56 -10.35
N ILE A 77 -17.07 26.64 -11.12
CA ILE A 77 -17.29 25.26 -10.71
C ILE A 77 -16.76 24.32 -11.80
N SER A 78 -16.34 23.13 -11.41
CA SER A 78 -15.97 22.11 -12.38
C SER A 78 -16.33 20.71 -11.93
N ALA A 79 -16.44 19.80 -12.92
CA ALA A 79 -16.55 18.38 -12.70
C ALA A 79 -15.59 17.66 -13.62
N HIS A 80 -15.02 16.55 -13.17
CA HIS A 80 -14.10 15.77 -13.97
C HIS A 80 -14.18 14.27 -13.72
N ILE A 81 -13.72 13.51 -14.71
CA ILE A 81 -13.48 12.08 -14.62
C ILE A 81 -12.03 11.85 -14.99
N ARG A 82 -11.29 11.12 -14.15
CA ARG A 82 -9.88 10.82 -14.34
C ARG A 82 -9.62 9.32 -14.27
N LYS A 83 -8.83 8.81 -15.21
CA LYS A 83 -8.45 7.39 -15.29
C LYS A 83 -6.93 7.25 -15.39
N ALA A 84 -6.34 6.43 -14.54
CA ALA A 84 -4.92 6.07 -14.64
C ALA A 84 -4.68 5.18 -15.86
N LEU A 85 -3.69 5.53 -16.67
CA LEU A 85 -3.12 4.66 -17.70
C LEU A 85 -1.87 3.95 -17.18
N GLY A 86 -1.21 4.54 -16.21
CA GLY A 86 -0.05 4.02 -15.51
C GLY A 86 0.06 4.60 -14.11
N TYR A 87 1.18 4.36 -13.45
CA TYR A 87 1.47 4.86 -12.10
C TYR A 87 1.80 6.36 -12.07
N ILE A 88 2.25 6.91 -13.21
CA ILE A 88 2.66 8.30 -13.35
C ILE A 88 1.67 9.07 -14.22
N PHE A 89 1.18 8.48 -15.31
CA PHE A 89 0.36 9.14 -16.30
C PHE A 89 -1.12 8.74 -16.20
N SER A 90 -2.00 9.74 -16.31
CA SER A 90 -3.45 9.57 -16.32
C SER A 90 -4.12 10.53 -17.30
N LEU A 91 -5.28 10.15 -17.81
CA LEU A 91 -6.16 11.00 -18.61
C LEU A 91 -7.31 11.50 -17.75
N ARG A 92 -7.67 12.79 -17.95
CA ARG A 92 -8.78 13.45 -17.29
C ARG A 92 -9.62 14.19 -18.33
N LEU A 93 -10.92 13.96 -18.29
CA LEU A 93 -11.90 14.78 -18.98
C LEU A 93 -12.52 15.72 -17.94
N GLN A 94 -12.40 17.03 -18.16
CA GLN A 94 -12.88 18.06 -17.22
C GLN A 94 -13.79 19.03 -17.94
N TYR A 95 -14.91 19.34 -17.30
CA TYR A 95 -15.81 20.45 -17.65
C TYR A 95 -15.68 21.54 -16.61
N VAL A 96 -15.51 22.79 -17.05
CA VAL A 96 -15.45 23.99 -16.21
C VAL A 96 -16.52 24.96 -16.63
N TYR A 97 -17.23 25.52 -15.65
CA TYR A 97 -18.15 26.66 -15.84
C TYR A 97 -17.71 27.79 -14.92
N GLY A 98 -17.50 28.96 -15.48
CA GLY A 98 -17.09 30.14 -14.73
C GLY A 98 -17.61 31.41 -15.35
N GLY A 99 -17.65 32.43 -14.54
CA GLY A 99 -17.94 33.79 -15.00
C GLY A 99 -16.81 34.74 -14.64
N ALA A 100 -16.66 35.82 -15.38
CA ALA A 100 -15.73 36.89 -15.05
C ALA A 100 -16.37 38.25 -15.33
N LYS A 101 -15.95 39.25 -14.56
CA LYS A 101 -16.30 40.65 -14.79
C LYS A 101 -15.04 41.49 -14.70
N GLY A 102 -14.89 42.43 -15.61
CA GLY A 102 -13.79 43.38 -15.60
C GLY A 102 -14.23 44.81 -15.91
N ILE A 103 -13.47 45.77 -15.42
CA ILE A 103 -13.60 47.20 -15.75
C ILE A 103 -12.22 47.80 -15.93
N ASN A 104 -11.99 48.39 -17.07
CA ASN A 104 -10.78 49.18 -17.31
C ASN A 104 -10.94 50.59 -16.70
N TRP A 105 -9.95 50.99 -15.95
CA TRP A 105 -9.92 52.37 -15.38
C TRP A 105 -9.35 53.39 -16.34
N LYS A 106 -8.71 52.95 -17.46
CA LYS A 106 -8.18 53.80 -18.51
C LYS A 106 -9.28 54.17 -19.50
N PRO A 107 -9.46 55.44 -19.83
CA PRO A 107 -10.35 55.85 -20.91
C PRO A 107 -9.80 55.39 -22.26
N SER A 108 -10.65 54.97 -23.17
CA SER A 108 -10.30 54.68 -24.57
C SER A 108 -11.14 55.49 -25.54
N TYR A 109 -10.51 55.94 -26.58
CA TYR A 109 -11.13 56.59 -27.73
C TYR A 109 -11.07 55.73 -29.01
N GLY A 110 -10.40 54.56 -28.91
CA GLY A 110 -10.16 53.63 -30.01
C GLY A 110 -11.31 52.65 -30.26
N TYR A 111 -12.54 53.01 -30.04
CA TYR A 111 -13.71 52.16 -30.10
C TYR A 111 -14.48 52.22 -31.42
N ALA A 112 -14.06 53.03 -32.39
CA ALA A 112 -14.82 53.26 -33.62
C ALA A 112 -15.14 52.00 -34.43
N ASN A 113 -14.31 50.95 -34.34
CA ASN A 113 -14.49 49.67 -35.01
C ASN A 113 -15.23 48.64 -34.15
N ASN A 114 -15.50 48.95 -32.89
CA ASN A 114 -16.21 48.04 -32.00
C ASN A 114 -17.73 48.32 -32.02
N SER A 115 -18.51 47.37 -32.52
CA SER A 115 -19.96 47.50 -32.70
C SER A 115 -20.70 47.74 -31.38
N ALA A 116 -20.20 47.27 -30.28
CA ALA A 116 -20.82 47.42 -28.96
C ALA A 116 -20.85 48.90 -28.52
N TRP A 117 -19.90 49.73 -28.99
CA TRP A 117 -19.80 51.12 -28.67
C TRP A 117 -20.26 52.08 -29.76
N ASN A 118 -21.02 51.58 -30.76
CA ASN A 118 -21.53 52.38 -31.89
C ASN A 118 -22.35 53.60 -31.46
N ALA A 119 -23.04 53.56 -30.35
CA ALA A 119 -23.80 54.67 -29.79
C ALA A 119 -22.94 55.91 -29.47
N TYR A 120 -21.65 55.69 -29.26
CA TYR A 120 -20.66 56.75 -28.93
C TYR A 120 -20.05 57.39 -30.18
N ASN A 121 -20.16 56.81 -31.35
CA ASN A 121 -19.63 57.34 -32.61
C ASN A 121 -20.33 58.66 -33.04
N SER A 122 -21.55 58.88 -32.60
CA SER A 122 -22.33 60.09 -32.90
C SER A 122 -22.09 61.24 -31.90
N VAL A 123 -21.45 60.98 -30.80
CA VAL A 123 -21.15 61.93 -29.73
C VAL A 123 -19.68 62.37 -29.84
N ALA A 124 -19.43 63.68 -29.99
CA ALA A 124 -18.09 64.19 -30.21
C ALA A 124 -17.07 63.69 -29.19
N ARG A 125 -16.24 62.70 -29.63
CA ARG A 125 -15.03 62.19 -28.95
C ARG A 125 -15.18 62.01 -27.44
N GLN A 126 -16.21 61.34 -26.95
CA GLN A 126 -16.30 60.94 -25.55
C GLN A 126 -15.43 59.70 -25.31
N PRO A 127 -14.69 59.61 -24.20
CA PRO A 127 -14.00 58.39 -23.81
C PRO A 127 -15.03 57.33 -23.44
N VAL A 128 -14.71 56.06 -23.73
CA VAL A 128 -15.39 54.89 -23.16
C VAL A 128 -14.50 54.16 -22.20
N TYR A 129 -15.08 53.47 -21.25
CA TYR A 129 -14.35 52.60 -20.31
C TYR A 129 -14.79 51.19 -20.61
N TYR A 130 -13.87 50.38 -21.18
CA TYR A 130 -14.13 49.00 -21.47
C TYR A 130 -14.46 48.23 -20.20
N ASN A 131 -15.52 47.48 -20.28
CA ASN A 131 -16.00 46.65 -19.19
C ASN A 131 -16.61 45.37 -19.80
N PHE A 132 -16.66 44.31 -19.04
CA PHE A 132 -17.24 43.05 -19.54
C PHE A 132 -17.81 42.18 -18.43
N ARG A 133 -18.74 41.33 -18.83
CA ARG A 133 -19.23 40.13 -18.15
C ARG A 133 -19.14 38.97 -19.11
N SER A 134 -18.27 37.98 -18.81
CA SER A 134 -18.14 36.80 -19.64
C SER A 134 -18.59 35.56 -18.88
N HIS A 135 -19.35 34.73 -19.53
CA HIS A 135 -19.69 33.38 -19.11
C HIS A 135 -18.90 32.40 -19.97
N VAL A 136 -18.12 31.54 -19.31
CA VAL A 136 -17.18 30.63 -19.96
C VAL A 136 -17.51 29.20 -19.58
N GLN A 137 -17.57 28.32 -20.58
CA GLN A 137 -17.71 26.89 -20.43
C GLN A 137 -16.58 26.23 -21.22
N ASP A 138 -15.86 25.31 -20.60
CA ASP A 138 -14.76 24.62 -21.23
C ASP A 138 -14.86 23.12 -21.00
N LEU A 139 -14.71 22.35 -22.05
CA LEU A 139 -14.57 20.90 -21.99
C LEU A 139 -13.20 20.53 -22.53
N SER A 140 -12.36 19.95 -21.67
CA SER A 140 -10.98 19.63 -22.00
C SER A 140 -10.59 18.21 -21.66
N LEU A 141 -9.80 17.61 -22.54
CA LEU A 141 -9.08 16.36 -22.32
C LEU A 141 -7.65 16.68 -21.88
N GLN A 142 -7.23 16.16 -20.74
CA GLN A 142 -5.99 16.51 -20.08
C GLN A 142 -5.13 15.27 -19.82
N GLY A 143 -3.83 15.38 -20.12
CA GLY A 143 -2.81 14.45 -19.71
C GLY A 143 -2.18 14.93 -18.40
N ILE A 144 -2.26 14.11 -17.34
CA ILE A 144 -1.78 14.47 -16.02
C ILE A 144 -0.63 13.56 -15.62
N PHE A 145 0.46 14.16 -15.18
CA PHE A 145 1.66 13.51 -14.66
C PHE A 145 1.72 13.68 -13.15
N THR A 146 1.93 12.56 -12.45
CA THR A 146 2.03 12.52 -11.00
C THR A 146 3.48 12.37 -10.59
N LEU A 147 4.00 13.32 -9.83
CA LEU A 147 5.43 13.41 -9.50
C LEU A 147 5.85 12.52 -8.34
N ASN A 148 4.93 12.11 -7.48
CA ASN A 148 5.22 11.34 -6.27
C ASN A 148 5.82 9.96 -6.51
N ASN A 149 5.50 9.32 -7.64
CA ASN A 149 5.97 7.96 -7.95
C ASN A 149 7.40 7.93 -8.51
N ILE A 150 8.09 9.06 -8.50
CA ILE A 150 9.52 9.17 -8.87
C ILE A 150 10.43 8.98 -7.63
N ARG A 151 9.89 9.02 -6.42
CA ARG A 151 10.67 8.89 -5.17
C ARG A 151 10.81 7.44 -4.74
N PHE A 152 12.05 6.98 -4.53
CA PHE A 152 12.36 5.62 -4.07
C PHE A 152 12.00 5.37 -2.59
N HIS A 153 12.12 6.40 -1.73
CA HIS A 153 11.81 6.30 -0.31
C HIS A 153 10.45 6.95 -0.05
N LYS A 154 9.39 6.20 -0.26
CA LYS A 154 8.05 6.68 -0.05
C LYS A 154 7.52 6.23 1.30
N GLN A 155 7.40 7.16 2.21
CA GLN A 155 6.56 6.96 3.39
C GLN A 155 5.08 6.88 2.95
N LYS A 156 4.17 6.66 3.88
CA LYS A 156 2.72 6.60 3.61
C LYS A 156 2.27 7.73 2.67
N THR A 157 1.57 7.37 1.61
CA THR A 157 1.11 8.33 0.59
C THR A 157 -0.09 9.11 1.12
N GLY A 158 0.16 10.22 1.80
CA GLY A 158 -0.91 11.15 2.22
C GLY A 158 -1.14 12.29 1.25
N MET A 159 -0.16 12.61 0.40
CA MET A 159 -0.15 13.76 -0.50
C MET A 159 0.41 13.39 -1.86
N VAL A 160 -0.18 13.91 -2.93
CA VAL A 160 0.26 13.73 -4.32
C VAL A 160 0.40 15.09 -4.97
N LEU A 161 1.57 15.36 -5.55
CA LEU A 161 1.82 16.51 -6.41
C LEU A 161 1.67 16.08 -7.87
N TYR A 162 0.94 16.87 -8.65
CA TYR A 162 0.73 16.58 -10.07
C TYR A 162 0.72 17.85 -10.92
N GLY A 163 1.01 17.68 -12.19
CA GLY A 163 0.90 18.69 -13.22
C GLY A 163 0.41 18.09 -14.52
N GLY A 164 -0.05 18.92 -15.42
CA GLY A 164 -0.57 18.42 -16.68
C GLY A 164 -0.80 19.47 -17.73
N VAL A 165 -1.11 18.98 -18.91
CA VAL A 165 -1.47 19.78 -20.07
C VAL A 165 -2.79 19.27 -20.64
N GLY A 166 -3.57 20.16 -21.22
CA GLY A 166 -4.86 19.81 -21.79
C GLY A 166 -5.13 20.52 -23.11
N LEU A 167 -5.94 19.87 -23.92
CA LEU A 167 -6.55 20.44 -25.11
C LEU A 167 -8.08 20.39 -24.95
N GLY A 168 -8.74 21.46 -25.34
CA GLY A 168 -10.16 21.58 -25.13
C GLY A 168 -10.87 22.46 -26.14
N ALA A 169 -12.15 22.61 -25.90
CA ALA A 169 -13.02 23.51 -26.58
C ALA A 169 -13.74 24.40 -25.56
N THR A 170 -13.56 25.69 -25.71
CA THR A 170 -14.21 26.68 -24.87
C THR A 170 -15.34 27.35 -25.63
N ILE A 171 -16.50 27.42 -25.03
CA ILE A 171 -17.60 28.28 -25.48
C ILE A 171 -17.74 29.43 -24.48
N TYR A 172 -18.00 30.62 -24.98
CA TYR A 172 -18.18 31.79 -24.15
C TYR A 172 -19.19 32.78 -24.73
N ASP A 173 -19.74 33.59 -23.84
CA ASP A 173 -20.62 34.71 -24.17
C ASP A 173 -20.13 35.92 -23.36
N THR A 174 -19.63 36.93 -24.08
CA THR A 174 -19.11 38.15 -23.46
C THR A 174 -20.00 39.31 -23.79
N LYS A 175 -20.46 40.00 -22.78
CA LYS A 175 -21.30 41.20 -22.87
C LYS A 175 -20.63 42.39 -22.20
N VAL A 176 -20.92 43.55 -22.72
CA VAL A 176 -20.50 44.82 -22.18
C VAL A 176 -21.70 45.63 -21.69
N ASN A 177 -21.48 46.41 -20.68
CA ASN A 177 -22.43 47.40 -20.22
C ASN A 177 -22.11 48.72 -20.93
N ALA A 178 -22.67 48.90 -22.14
CA ALA A 178 -22.39 50.04 -22.99
C ALA A 178 -23.49 51.11 -22.95
N LEU A 179 -24.71 50.74 -22.54
CA LEU A 179 -25.88 51.57 -22.58
C LEU A 179 -26.61 51.59 -21.23
N ASN A 180 -27.22 52.71 -20.88
CA ASN A 180 -28.25 52.82 -19.85
C ASN A 180 -29.60 52.70 -20.50
N GLY A 181 -30.17 51.46 -20.53
CA GLY A 181 -31.32 51.14 -21.35
C GLY A 181 -31.00 51.30 -22.84
N THR A 182 -31.42 52.41 -23.48
CA THR A 182 -31.15 52.68 -24.91
C THR A 182 -30.22 53.86 -25.14
N ALA A 183 -29.79 54.53 -24.06
CA ALA A 183 -28.96 55.75 -24.13
C ALA A 183 -27.50 55.46 -23.77
N ALA A 184 -26.57 56.16 -24.45
CA ALA A 184 -25.14 56.07 -24.10
C ALA A 184 -24.90 56.73 -22.72
N TYR A 185 -23.99 56.18 -21.93
CA TYR A 185 -23.52 56.76 -20.69
C TYR A 185 -22.73 58.04 -20.98
N ASN A 186 -22.79 59.01 -20.09
CA ASN A 186 -21.92 60.18 -20.14
C ASN A 186 -20.68 59.97 -19.26
N PHE A 187 -19.60 59.47 -19.86
CA PHE A 187 -18.32 59.23 -19.16
C PHE A 187 -17.46 60.51 -19.00
N SER A 188 -17.83 61.63 -19.55
CA SER A 188 -17.02 62.88 -19.46
C SER A 188 -16.94 63.45 -18.03
N SER A 189 -17.83 63.03 -17.15
CA SER A 189 -17.84 63.40 -15.75
C SER A 189 -16.77 62.69 -14.91
N ILE A 190 -16.15 61.66 -15.46
CA ILE A 190 -15.17 60.84 -14.72
C ILE A 190 -13.81 61.52 -14.76
N ASN A 191 -13.25 61.78 -13.58
CA ASN A 191 -11.91 62.30 -13.47
C ASN A 191 -10.88 61.17 -13.71
N SER A 192 -10.29 61.13 -14.91
CA SER A 192 -9.42 60.04 -15.38
C SER A 192 -7.93 60.30 -15.12
N SER A 193 -7.56 61.25 -14.24
CA SER A 193 -6.19 61.63 -14.03
C SER A 193 -5.42 60.71 -13.05
N GLY A 194 -4.39 60.03 -13.58
CA GLY A 194 -3.31 59.39 -12.82
C GLY A 194 -3.58 57.93 -12.38
N PHE A 195 -2.54 57.11 -12.40
CA PHE A 195 -2.56 55.70 -11.98
C PHE A 195 -2.95 55.51 -10.50
N ASP A 196 -2.55 56.47 -9.65
CA ASP A 196 -2.79 56.40 -8.21
C ASP A 196 -4.29 56.45 -7.87
N ASN A 197 -5.08 57.08 -8.71
CA ASN A 197 -6.53 57.22 -8.57
C ASN A 197 -7.33 56.08 -9.22
N ARG A 198 -6.69 55.04 -9.71
CA ARG A 198 -7.36 53.92 -10.46
C ARG A 198 -8.52 53.24 -9.71
N LYS A 199 -8.46 53.24 -8.39
CA LYS A 199 -9.56 52.70 -7.56
C LYS A 199 -10.76 53.64 -7.59
N ASP A 200 -10.54 54.90 -7.39
CA ASP A 200 -11.59 55.91 -7.35
C ASP A 200 -12.22 56.09 -8.73
N ILE A 201 -11.44 56.05 -9.81
CA ILE A 201 -11.94 56.02 -11.18
C ILE A 201 -12.88 54.83 -11.42
N ARG A 202 -12.46 53.63 -11.03
CA ARG A 202 -13.31 52.45 -11.14
C ARG A 202 -14.62 52.54 -10.33
N ASP A 203 -14.53 53.12 -9.14
CA ASP A 203 -15.71 53.28 -8.28
C ASP A 203 -16.66 54.32 -8.85
N GLN A 204 -16.17 55.39 -9.49
CA GLN A 204 -16.97 56.34 -10.26
C GLN A 204 -17.64 55.65 -11.47
N ILE A 205 -16.88 54.85 -12.25
CA ILE A 205 -17.44 54.09 -13.38
C ILE A 205 -18.57 53.15 -12.91
N LYS A 206 -18.33 52.41 -11.83
CA LYS A 206 -19.33 51.52 -11.27
C LYS A 206 -20.60 52.22 -10.80
N SER A 207 -20.45 53.42 -10.23
CA SER A 207 -21.65 54.19 -9.80
C SER A 207 -22.46 54.71 -10.96
N LEU A 208 -21.83 54.84 -12.14
CA LEU A 208 -22.49 55.30 -13.36
C LEU A 208 -23.18 54.17 -14.11
N LEU A 209 -22.57 52.93 -14.09
CA LEU A 209 -23.08 51.77 -14.79
C LEU A 209 -24.26 51.15 -14.04
N ASP A 210 -25.27 50.65 -14.76
CA ASP A 210 -26.49 50.01 -14.23
C ASP A 210 -26.31 48.47 -14.03
N ASP A 211 -25.14 47.94 -14.35
CA ASP A 211 -24.75 46.54 -14.20
C ASP A 211 -25.62 45.57 -15.07
N SER A 212 -26.27 46.06 -16.13
CA SER A 212 -27.18 45.28 -16.99
C SER A 212 -26.41 44.34 -17.93
N TYR A 213 -25.29 44.77 -18.51
CA TYR A 213 -24.50 44.03 -19.50
C TYR A 213 -25.37 43.52 -20.67
N GLU A 214 -26.08 44.42 -21.29
CA GLU A 214 -27.08 44.15 -22.32
C GLU A 214 -26.51 43.97 -23.72
N THR A 215 -25.31 44.54 -23.99
CA THR A 215 -24.74 44.63 -25.32
C THR A 215 -23.74 43.51 -25.56
N ASP A 216 -23.86 42.76 -26.67
CA ASP A 216 -22.83 41.79 -27.06
C ASP A 216 -21.47 42.52 -27.31
N ALA A 217 -20.38 41.99 -26.79
CA ALA A 217 -19.08 42.66 -26.78
C ALA A 217 -18.58 43.03 -28.19
N GLU A 218 -18.89 42.22 -29.16
CA GLU A 218 -18.69 42.52 -30.58
C GLU A 218 -19.56 41.64 -31.47
N ASN A 219 -19.58 41.93 -32.79
CA ASN A 219 -20.34 41.20 -33.80
C ASN A 219 -19.71 39.80 -34.11
N ASN A 220 -19.21 39.13 -33.09
CA ASN A 220 -18.42 37.90 -33.16
C ASN A 220 -19.10 36.73 -33.79
N LYS A 221 -20.39 36.63 -33.57
CA LYS A 221 -21.20 35.48 -34.01
C LYS A 221 -21.25 35.39 -35.54
N LYS A 222 -20.80 36.41 -36.29
CA LYS A 222 -20.83 36.43 -37.75
C LYS A 222 -19.70 35.64 -38.41
N ASN A 223 -18.52 35.56 -37.77
CA ASN A 223 -17.31 34.98 -38.36
C ASN A 223 -16.63 33.87 -37.50
N SER A 224 -17.26 33.48 -36.40
CA SER A 224 -16.75 32.45 -35.51
C SER A 224 -17.68 31.24 -35.50
N ALA A 225 -17.09 30.06 -35.28
CA ALA A 225 -17.89 28.85 -35.00
C ALA A 225 -18.72 29.10 -33.74
N THR A 226 -19.95 28.66 -33.72
CA THR A 226 -20.84 28.78 -32.56
C THR A 226 -21.39 27.45 -32.13
N LEU A 227 -21.53 27.27 -30.82
CA LEU A 227 -22.21 26.14 -30.22
C LEU A 227 -23.21 26.65 -29.16
N PHE A 228 -24.44 26.20 -29.23
CA PHE A 228 -25.52 26.69 -28.36
C PHE A 228 -25.72 28.22 -28.42
N GLY A 229 -25.45 28.84 -29.57
CA GLY A 229 -25.52 30.29 -29.75
C GLY A 229 -24.37 31.10 -29.11
N GLN A 230 -23.37 30.44 -28.58
CA GLN A 230 -22.20 31.06 -27.99
C GLN A 230 -20.96 30.83 -28.85
N THR A 231 -19.96 31.66 -28.75
CA THR A 231 -18.70 31.56 -29.52
C THR A 231 -17.90 30.34 -29.08
N LEU A 232 -17.52 29.50 -30.05
CA LEU A 232 -16.69 28.28 -29.84
C LEU A 232 -15.28 28.51 -30.32
N LYS A 233 -14.30 28.29 -29.44
CA LYS A 233 -12.88 28.37 -29.76
C LYS A 233 -12.09 27.17 -29.19
N PRO A 234 -11.04 26.73 -29.88
CA PRO A 234 -10.12 25.77 -29.31
C PRO A 234 -9.35 26.38 -28.15
N SER A 235 -9.07 25.57 -27.13
CA SER A 235 -8.33 25.97 -25.95
C SER A 235 -7.19 25.02 -25.65
N GLY A 236 -6.12 25.56 -25.03
CA GLY A 236 -5.02 24.82 -24.46
C GLY A 236 -4.85 25.17 -23.01
N SER A 237 -4.61 24.18 -22.14
CA SER A 237 -4.48 24.43 -20.71
C SER A 237 -3.21 23.84 -20.11
N LEU A 238 -2.68 24.54 -19.11
CA LEU A 238 -1.66 24.07 -18.19
C LEU A 238 -2.27 24.00 -16.80
N LEU A 239 -1.92 22.97 -16.03
CA LEU A 239 -2.41 22.83 -14.68
C LEU A 239 -1.34 22.29 -13.73
N ALA A 240 -1.45 22.66 -12.50
CA ALA A 240 -0.67 22.11 -11.39
C ALA A 240 -1.56 21.97 -10.16
N GLY A 241 -1.33 20.94 -9.37
CA GLY A 241 -2.16 20.71 -8.19
C GLY A 241 -1.52 19.80 -7.17
N ILE A 242 -2.09 19.84 -5.99
CA ILE A 242 -1.74 19.00 -4.85
C ILE A 242 -3.02 18.31 -4.37
N ALA A 243 -2.99 17.00 -4.23
CA ALA A 243 -4.09 16.24 -3.67
C ALA A 243 -3.71 15.62 -2.33
N PHE A 244 -4.62 15.69 -1.37
CA PHE A 244 -4.48 15.14 -0.03
C PHE A 244 -5.45 13.98 0.15
N LYS A 245 -4.95 12.83 0.56
CA LYS A 245 -5.76 11.63 0.79
C LYS A 245 -6.51 11.77 2.11
N LEU A 246 -7.84 11.88 2.05
CA LEU A 246 -8.70 11.88 3.23
C LEU A 246 -9.14 10.48 3.64
N GLY A 247 -9.17 9.55 2.68
CA GLY A 247 -9.54 8.16 2.90
C GLY A 247 -9.23 7.30 1.68
N LYS A 248 -9.59 6.03 1.69
CA LYS A 248 -9.39 5.13 0.54
C LYS A 248 -10.13 5.60 -0.72
N ARG A 249 -11.28 6.23 -0.56
CA ARG A 249 -12.17 6.62 -1.65
C ARG A 249 -12.29 8.13 -1.87
N VAL A 250 -11.77 8.94 -0.96
CA VAL A 250 -11.95 10.40 -1.00
C VAL A 250 -10.61 11.09 -0.86
N ASN A 251 -10.36 12.05 -1.73
CA ASN A 251 -9.22 12.96 -1.63
C ASN A 251 -9.66 14.41 -1.86
N LEU A 252 -8.92 15.35 -1.28
CA LEU A 252 -9.07 16.78 -1.42
C LEU A 252 -7.97 17.28 -2.35
N ALA A 253 -8.31 18.02 -3.40
CA ALA A 253 -7.36 18.59 -4.34
C ALA A 253 -7.41 20.11 -4.34
N LEU A 254 -6.25 20.75 -4.27
CA LEU A 254 -6.04 22.15 -4.59
C LEU A 254 -5.35 22.23 -5.95
N GLU A 255 -5.99 22.90 -6.91
CA GLU A 255 -5.50 22.96 -8.29
C GLU A 255 -5.58 24.38 -8.84
N ASP A 256 -4.56 24.76 -9.55
CA ASP A 256 -4.52 25.97 -10.37
C ASP A 256 -4.41 25.57 -11.85
N ARG A 257 -5.34 26.08 -12.65
CA ARG A 257 -5.43 25.81 -14.09
C ARG A 257 -5.43 27.13 -14.86
N PHE A 258 -4.50 27.23 -15.77
CA PHE A 258 -4.36 28.33 -16.70
C PHE A 258 -4.72 27.89 -18.11
N THR A 259 -5.67 28.58 -18.76
CA THR A 259 -6.17 28.22 -20.09
C THR A 259 -6.03 29.35 -21.07
N PHE A 260 -5.42 29.04 -22.19
CA PHE A 260 -5.24 29.94 -23.32
C PHE A 260 -6.32 29.64 -24.37
N ILE A 261 -6.94 30.68 -24.90
CA ILE A 261 -7.94 30.60 -25.96
C ILE A 261 -7.39 31.33 -27.17
N LYS A 262 -7.58 30.76 -28.36
CA LYS A 262 -7.20 31.46 -29.59
C LYS A 262 -8.25 32.48 -29.97
N ASP A 263 -8.47 33.44 -29.10
CA ASP A 263 -9.37 34.59 -29.32
C ASP A 263 -8.96 35.75 -28.41
N ASP A 264 -9.31 36.95 -28.79
CA ASP A 264 -9.00 38.20 -28.15
C ASP A 264 -10.28 38.98 -27.78
N LEU A 265 -11.30 38.24 -27.33
CA LEU A 265 -12.60 38.82 -27.06
C LEU A 265 -13.28 38.29 -25.81
N LEU A 266 -12.58 37.50 -25.04
CA LEU A 266 -13.09 36.97 -23.79
C LEU A 266 -13.31 38.07 -22.75
N ASP A 267 -12.50 39.13 -22.82
CA ASP A 267 -12.57 40.32 -21.96
C ASP A 267 -13.39 41.48 -22.60
N GLY A 268 -13.96 41.26 -23.78
CA GLY A 268 -14.81 42.25 -24.47
C GLY A 268 -14.06 43.37 -25.19
N GLN A 269 -12.72 43.29 -25.24
CA GLN A 269 -11.92 44.28 -25.95
C GLN A 269 -11.01 43.60 -26.99
N GLN A 270 -11.09 44.02 -28.25
CA GLN A 270 -10.28 43.55 -29.37
C GLN A 270 -9.55 44.70 -30.06
N TRP A 271 -9.91 45.92 -29.69
CA TRP A 271 -9.37 47.13 -30.30
C TRP A 271 -8.70 48.00 -29.24
N GLN A 272 -7.44 48.31 -29.46
CA GLN A 272 -6.69 49.23 -28.67
C GLN A 272 -6.48 50.56 -29.41
N GLU A 273 -6.09 51.56 -28.68
CA GLU A 273 -5.77 52.89 -29.23
C GLU A 273 -4.27 52.96 -29.52
N HIS A 274 -3.91 53.19 -30.79
CA HIS A 274 -2.53 53.40 -31.19
C HIS A 274 -2.11 54.91 -31.07
N THR A 275 -2.91 55.75 -31.73
CA THR A 275 -2.91 57.19 -31.52
C THR A 275 -4.33 57.61 -31.09
N VAL A 276 -4.49 58.82 -30.56
CA VAL A 276 -5.80 59.27 -30.06
C VAL A 276 -6.89 59.01 -31.12
N ALA A 277 -7.89 58.20 -30.78
CA ALA A 277 -9.03 57.79 -31.62
C ALA A 277 -8.70 56.95 -32.87
N GLU A 278 -7.49 56.39 -32.97
CA GLU A 278 -7.14 55.44 -34.03
C GLU A 278 -7.19 54.01 -33.51
N PRO A 279 -8.23 53.20 -33.87
CA PRO A 279 -8.33 51.80 -33.38
C PRO A 279 -7.38 50.90 -34.12
N VAL A 280 -6.61 50.13 -33.38
CA VAL A 280 -5.75 49.05 -33.88
C VAL A 280 -6.16 47.76 -33.19
N GLN A 281 -6.31 46.69 -33.99
CA GLN A 281 -6.62 45.38 -33.45
C GLN A 281 -5.43 44.83 -32.66
N THR A 282 -5.68 44.34 -31.48
CA THR A 282 -4.67 43.65 -30.65
C THR A 282 -4.36 42.29 -31.23
N ARG A 283 -3.16 41.77 -30.94
CA ARG A 283 -2.72 40.42 -31.36
C ARG A 283 -2.62 39.45 -30.20
N ASP A 284 -2.89 39.92 -29.02
CA ASP A 284 -2.77 39.15 -27.80
C ASP A 284 -4.01 38.29 -27.61
N PHE A 285 -3.77 37.02 -27.27
CA PHE A 285 -4.88 36.09 -27.01
C PHE A 285 -5.24 36.13 -25.54
N ASP A 286 -6.52 36.14 -25.29
CA ASP A 286 -7.07 36.07 -23.93
C ASP A 286 -6.81 34.72 -23.28
N SER A 287 -6.73 34.77 -21.98
CA SER A 287 -6.59 33.58 -21.16
C SER A 287 -7.48 33.67 -19.92
N TYR A 288 -7.72 32.54 -19.29
CA TYR A 288 -8.35 32.53 -17.99
C TYR A 288 -7.65 31.61 -17.02
N ASN A 289 -7.75 31.95 -15.74
CA ASN A 289 -7.24 31.17 -14.62
C ASN A 289 -8.40 30.66 -13.78
N TYR A 290 -8.27 29.40 -13.34
CA TYR A 290 -9.22 28.76 -12.45
C TYR A 290 -8.47 28.08 -11.30
N ALA A 291 -8.41 28.79 -10.16
CA ALA A 291 -7.86 28.29 -8.91
C ALA A 291 -8.96 27.65 -8.07
N SER A 292 -8.87 26.36 -7.79
CA SER A 292 -9.98 25.57 -7.25
C SER A 292 -9.61 24.65 -6.12
N LEU A 293 -10.58 24.38 -5.25
CA LEU A 293 -10.57 23.34 -4.25
C LEU A 293 -11.62 22.30 -4.61
N GLY A 294 -11.24 21.04 -4.69
CA GLY A 294 -12.11 19.97 -5.14
C GLY A 294 -12.11 18.75 -4.22
N LEU A 295 -13.24 18.06 -4.23
CA LEU A 295 -13.39 16.75 -3.63
C LEU A 295 -13.46 15.71 -4.74
N ASN A 296 -12.61 14.70 -4.63
CA ASN A 296 -12.51 13.62 -5.59
C ASN A 296 -12.89 12.29 -4.94
N PHE A 297 -13.63 11.48 -5.67
CA PHE A 297 -14.17 10.19 -5.25
C PHE A 297 -13.65 9.08 -6.16
N ASN A 298 -13.02 8.08 -5.57
CA ASN A 298 -12.53 6.91 -6.27
C ASN A 298 -13.62 5.84 -6.36
N ILE A 299 -13.93 5.37 -7.58
CA ILE A 299 -15.03 4.45 -7.87
C ILE A 299 -14.48 3.20 -8.56
N GLY A 300 -14.78 2.04 -7.97
CA GLY A 300 -14.42 0.72 -8.51
C GLY A 300 -14.61 -0.39 -7.48
N SER A 301 -15.26 -1.50 -7.88
CA SER A 301 -15.54 -2.63 -6.97
C SER A 301 -14.50 -3.75 -7.06
N LYS A 302 -13.95 -3.99 -8.25
CA LYS A 302 -12.91 -5.00 -8.52
C LYS A 302 -11.65 -4.34 -9.06
N ALA A 303 -11.16 -3.36 -8.34
CA ALA A 303 -10.01 -2.55 -8.72
C ALA A 303 -9.29 -2.08 -7.45
N VAL A 304 -8.00 -1.83 -7.59
CA VAL A 304 -7.23 -1.16 -6.54
C VAL A 304 -7.44 0.35 -6.62
N GLU A 305 -7.00 1.08 -5.61
CA GLU A 305 -6.93 2.54 -5.66
C GLU A 305 -6.35 3.03 -6.99
N PRO A 306 -6.63 4.28 -7.41
CA PRO A 306 -5.97 4.87 -8.57
C PRO A 306 -4.45 4.69 -8.51
N LEU A 307 -3.85 4.22 -9.60
CA LEU A 307 -2.44 3.80 -9.61
C LEU A 307 -1.45 4.90 -9.19
N TRP A 308 -1.80 6.17 -9.34
CA TRP A 308 -0.94 7.28 -8.86
C TRP A 308 -0.84 7.39 -7.34
N TRP A 309 -1.71 6.69 -6.57
CA TRP A 309 -1.59 6.55 -5.12
C TRP A 309 -0.72 5.35 -4.70
N ILE A 310 -0.42 4.44 -5.61
CA ILE A 310 0.30 3.20 -5.36
C ILE A 310 1.75 3.36 -5.83
N ASN A 311 2.70 2.97 -4.98
CA ASN A 311 4.10 2.88 -5.40
C ASN A 311 4.33 1.56 -6.14
N PRO A 312 4.79 1.57 -7.41
CA PRO A 312 5.04 0.34 -8.15
C PRO A 312 6.15 -0.55 -7.54
N LEU A 313 7.00 0.03 -6.67
CA LEU A 313 8.07 -0.70 -6.00
C LEU A 313 7.63 -1.38 -4.69
N ASP A 314 6.41 -1.11 -4.20
CA ASP A 314 5.93 -1.68 -2.92
C ASP A 314 5.97 -3.22 -2.94
N TYR A 315 5.72 -3.86 -4.10
CA TYR A 315 5.82 -5.30 -4.21
C TYR A 315 7.26 -5.80 -4.03
N ALA A 316 8.23 -5.14 -4.64
CA ALA A 316 9.63 -5.53 -4.57
C ALA A 316 10.15 -5.44 -3.13
N TYR A 317 9.83 -4.35 -2.42
CA TYR A 317 10.18 -4.21 -1.01
C TYR A 317 9.43 -5.19 -0.11
N SER A 318 8.17 -5.50 -0.41
CA SER A 318 7.40 -6.51 0.32
C SER A 318 8.01 -7.89 0.13
N GLU A 319 8.46 -8.22 -1.08
CA GLU A 319 9.10 -9.51 -1.40
C GLU A 319 10.49 -9.63 -0.77
N ILE A 320 11.27 -8.53 -0.70
CA ILE A 320 12.56 -8.51 0.00
C ILE A 320 12.38 -8.70 1.51
N ASN A 321 11.37 -8.05 2.11
CA ASN A 321 11.12 -8.13 3.55
C ASN A 321 10.46 -9.45 3.99
N ASN A 322 9.67 -10.07 3.13
CA ASN A 322 8.97 -11.33 3.41
C ASN A 322 8.85 -12.14 2.10
N PRO A 323 9.92 -12.84 1.71
CA PRO A 323 10.00 -13.57 0.46
C PRO A 323 8.92 -14.66 0.37
N LYS A 324 8.05 -14.54 -0.64
CA LYS A 324 7.04 -15.57 -0.95
C LYS A 324 7.26 -16.21 -2.32
N HIS A 325 7.76 -15.42 -3.26
CA HIS A 325 8.09 -15.84 -4.63
C HIS A 325 9.56 -16.17 -4.80
N MET A 326 10.42 -15.59 -3.99
CA MET A 326 11.86 -15.80 -4.09
C MET A 326 12.18 -17.27 -3.79
N LYS A 327 12.59 -18.00 -4.79
CA LYS A 327 13.18 -19.33 -4.63
C LYS A 327 14.62 -19.15 -4.19
N ILE A 328 14.83 -19.14 -2.90
CA ILE A 328 16.19 -19.26 -2.37
C ILE A 328 16.60 -20.72 -2.60
N PRO A 329 17.62 -21.01 -3.41
CA PRO A 329 18.11 -22.37 -3.53
C PRO A 329 18.49 -22.85 -2.14
N LYS A 330 17.97 -24.00 -1.73
CA LYS A 330 18.41 -24.63 -0.49
C LYS A 330 19.91 -24.85 -0.63
N PRO A 331 20.73 -24.39 0.33
CA PRO A 331 22.14 -24.74 0.29
C PRO A 331 22.23 -26.27 0.31
N VAL A 332 22.80 -26.83 -0.72
CA VAL A 332 23.19 -28.24 -0.77
C VAL A 332 24.60 -28.27 -0.24
N PHE A 333 24.74 -28.87 0.91
CA PHE A 333 26.06 -29.14 1.48
C PHE A 333 26.46 -30.55 1.04
N ASP A 334 27.67 -30.68 0.53
CA ASP A 334 28.22 -31.97 0.18
C ASP A 334 28.53 -32.77 1.48
N ASP A 335 28.17 -34.03 1.47
CA ASP A 335 28.40 -35.03 2.53
C ASP A 335 28.87 -36.27 1.78
N ALA A 336 30.19 -36.41 1.67
CA ALA A 336 30.85 -37.36 0.75
C ALA A 336 30.74 -38.82 1.20
N ASP A 337 30.69 -39.07 2.50
CA ASP A 337 30.60 -40.43 3.07
C ASP A 337 29.18 -40.78 3.57
N GLY A 338 28.29 -39.77 3.65
CA GLY A 338 26.87 -39.99 3.99
C GLY A 338 26.60 -40.24 5.46
N ASP A 339 27.48 -39.73 6.34
CA ASP A 339 27.35 -39.90 7.78
C ASP A 339 26.40 -38.91 8.44
N GLY A 340 25.94 -37.88 7.68
CA GLY A 340 25.02 -36.83 8.12
C GLY A 340 25.69 -35.56 8.58
N VAL A 341 27.02 -35.46 8.51
CA VAL A 341 27.80 -34.24 8.74
C VAL A 341 28.38 -33.76 7.41
N VAL A 342 28.27 -32.48 7.16
CA VAL A 342 28.76 -31.91 5.89
C VAL A 342 30.27 -31.89 5.85
N ASP A 343 30.89 -32.12 4.68
CA ASP A 343 32.33 -32.18 4.45
C ASP A 343 33.13 -31.05 5.11
N GLN A 344 32.53 -29.85 5.21
CA GLN A 344 33.17 -28.66 5.79
C GLN A 344 33.29 -28.71 7.33
N LEU A 345 32.44 -29.49 7.98
CA LEU A 345 32.39 -29.64 9.43
C LEU A 345 32.88 -31.03 9.87
N ASP A 346 33.07 -31.94 8.92
CA ASP A 346 33.47 -33.30 9.13
C ASP A 346 35.00 -33.40 9.40
N LYS A 347 35.36 -34.04 10.52
CA LYS A 347 36.74 -34.31 10.93
C LYS A 347 37.21 -35.70 10.55
N GLU A 348 36.30 -36.61 10.17
CA GLU A 348 36.61 -37.97 9.72
C GLU A 348 35.96 -38.21 8.32
N PRO A 349 36.52 -37.65 7.23
CA PRO A 349 35.92 -37.59 5.90
C PRO A 349 35.63 -38.95 5.21
N ASN A 350 35.84 -40.06 5.88
CA ASN A 350 35.58 -41.41 5.37
C ASN A 350 35.04 -42.32 6.48
N THR A 351 34.05 -41.85 7.19
CA THR A 351 33.33 -42.65 8.18
C THR A 351 32.71 -43.88 7.55
N ALA A 352 32.86 -45.02 8.19
CA ALA A 352 32.30 -46.25 7.67
C ALA A 352 30.79 -46.23 7.65
N ALA A 353 30.15 -46.64 6.54
CA ALA A 353 28.73 -46.57 6.36
C ALA A 353 27.93 -47.24 7.50
N GLY A 354 27.05 -46.48 8.13
CA GLY A 354 26.20 -46.96 9.23
C GLY A 354 26.85 -46.81 10.63
N CYS A 355 28.05 -46.23 10.74
CA CYS A 355 28.63 -45.89 12.03
C CYS A 355 27.97 -44.64 12.62
N PRO A 356 27.52 -44.64 13.87
CA PRO A 356 27.07 -43.44 14.54
C PRO A 356 28.24 -42.49 14.76
N VAL A 357 28.03 -41.21 14.39
CA VAL A 357 29.07 -40.16 14.54
C VAL A 357 28.63 -39.10 15.57
N ASP A 358 29.61 -38.31 15.99
CA ASP A 358 29.36 -37.11 16.77
C ASP A 358 28.97 -35.93 15.87
N THR A 359 28.81 -34.72 16.43
CA THR A 359 28.47 -33.50 15.69
C THR A 359 29.58 -33.00 14.75
N HIS A 360 30.70 -33.65 14.70
CA HIS A 360 31.87 -33.35 13.88
C HIS A 360 32.23 -34.47 12.91
N GLY A 361 31.35 -35.44 12.71
CA GLY A 361 31.62 -36.56 11.81
C GLY A 361 32.53 -37.64 12.35
N VAL A 362 33.00 -37.53 13.61
CA VAL A 362 33.91 -38.52 14.18
C VAL A 362 33.10 -39.72 14.69
N SER A 363 33.50 -40.91 14.28
CA SER A 363 32.90 -42.18 14.72
C SER A 363 32.88 -42.27 16.24
N LYS A 364 31.73 -42.59 16.81
CA LYS A 364 31.57 -42.75 18.26
C LYS A 364 32.35 -43.99 18.74
N ASP A 365 33.07 -43.81 19.81
CA ASP A 365 33.74 -44.83 20.60
C ASP A 365 33.29 -44.61 22.05
N THR A 366 32.34 -45.44 22.53
CA THR A 366 31.61 -45.17 23.78
C THR A 366 32.48 -45.42 25.03
N ASP A 367 33.41 -46.33 24.97
CA ASP A 367 34.29 -46.70 26.12
C ASP A 367 35.73 -46.25 25.93
N GLY A 368 36.09 -45.72 24.76
CA GLY A 368 37.40 -45.15 24.46
C GLY A 368 38.49 -46.21 24.31
N ASP A 369 38.16 -47.43 23.90
CA ASP A 369 39.10 -48.50 23.70
C ASP A 369 39.84 -48.46 22.35
N GLY A 370 39.42 -47.54 21.45
CA GLY A 370 39.98 -47.31 20.12
C GLY A 370 39.32 -48.07 19.01
N VAL A 371 38.23 -48.77 19.27
CA VAL A 371 37.36 -49.41 18.25
C VAL A 371 36.01 -48.68 18.20
N PRO A 372 35.62 -48.11 17.04
CA PRO A 372 34.34 -47.44 16.94
C PRO A 372 33.15 -48.35 17.25
N ASP A 373 32.10 -47.80 17.90
CA ASP A 373 30.87 -48.50 18.33
C ASP A 373 30.27 -49.38 17.23
N CYS A 374 30.37 -49.01 15.96
CA CYS A 374 29.85 -49.75 14.82
C CYS A 374 30.63 -51.02 14.47
N LYS A 375 31.87 -51.10 14.92
CA LYS A 375 32.76 -52.29 14.73
C LYS A 375 32.98 -53.03 16.01
N ASP A 376 32.67 -52.41 17.14
CA ASP A 376 32.88 -52.93 18.47
C ASP A 376 31.80 -53.97 18.83
N LYS A 377 32.26 -55.18 19.17
CA LYS A 377 31.39 -56.27 19.65
C LYS A 377 31.15 -56.22 21.15
N GLN A 378 31.94 -55.41 21.87
CA GLN A 378 31.81 -55.23 23.32
C GLN A 378 31.81 -53.76 23.67
N LEU A 379 30.71 -53.04 23.36
CA LEU A 379 30.49 -51.59 23.48
C LEU A 379 30.91 -50.96 24.81
N ILE A 380 31.18 -51.74 25.84
CA ILE A 380 31.71 -51.28 27.11
C ILE A 380 32.72 -52.35 27.60
N THR A 381 33.97 -52.12 27.32
CA THR A 381 35.05 -52.95 27.77
C THR A 381 35.66 -52.41 29.10
N PRO A 382 35.59 -53.16 30.20
CA PRO A 382 36.20 -52.72 31.43
C PRO A 382 37.69 -52.42 31.24
N THR A 383 38.19 -51.34 31.88
CA THR A 383 39.58 -50.88 31.75
C THR A 383 40.61 -51.97 32.10
N GLU A 384 40.22 -52.89 32.97
CA GLU A 384 41.05 -54.05 33.38
C GLU A 384 41.13 -55.14 32.32
N CYS A 385 40.27 -55.08 31.29
CA CYS A 385 40.23 -56.01 30.18
C CYS A 385 40.95 -55.52 28.94
N GLN A 386 41.51 -54.33 28.99
CA GLN A 386 42.35 -53.75 27.92
C GLN A 386 43.77 -54.29 27.93
N PRO A 387 44.41 -54.37 26.76
CA PRO A 387 44.01 -53.92 25.45
C PRO A 387 43.00 -54.89 24.78
N VAL A 388 42.12 -54.33 23.92
CA VAL A 388 41.13 -55.03 23.16
C VAL A 388 41.69 -55.64 21.87
N ASP A 389 40.98 -56.58 21.27
CA ASP A 389 41.28 -57.07 19.94
C ASP A 389 40.69 -56.16 18.82
N ALA A 390 40.84 -56.53 17.56
CA ALA A 390 40.35 -55.76 16.41
C ALA A 390 38.82 -55.60 16.34
N ASP A 391 38.09 -56.39 17.11
CA ASP A 391 36.64 -56.41 17.26
C ASP A 391 36.15 -55.69 18.56
N GLY A 392 37.06 -55.04 19.32
CA GLY A 392 36.74 -54.31 20.55
C GLY A 392 36.53 -55.24 21.77
N VAL A 393 36.86 -56.51 21.65
CA VAL A 393 36.66 -57.46 22.74
C VAL A 393 37.88 -57.54 23.65
N GLY A 394 37.70 -57.16 24.91
CA GLY A 394 38.70 -57.21 25.92
C GLY A 394 38.88 -58.60 26.57
N LYS A 395 40.08 -58.96 26.88
CA LYS A 395 40.39 -60.21 27.61
C LYS A 395 40.51 -59.88 29.08
N CYS A 396 39.45 -60.06 29.84
CA CYS A 396 39.49 -59.81 31.28
C CYS A 396 40.28 -60.91 32.03
N PRO A 397 41.01 -60.53 33.04
CA PRO A 397 41.57 -61.51 33.99
C PRO A 397 40.41 -62.09 34.80
N ASP A 398 40.41 -63.40 35.02
CA ASP A 398 39.36 -64.09 35.81
C ASP A 398 39.31 -63.50 37.24
N PRO A 399 38.19 -62.85 37.62
CA PRO A 399 38.07 -62.33 38.97
C PRO A 399 38.03 -63.48 40.00
N GLU A 400 38.81 -63.34 41.05
CA GLU A 400 38.87 -64.37 42.13
C GLU A 400 37.52 -64.61 42.83
N CYS A 401 36.55 -63.71 42.70
CA CYS A 401 35.22 -63.83 43.29
C CYS A 401 34.27 -64.75 42.53
N CYS A 402 34.59 -65.18 41.28
CA CYS A 402 33.66 -65.93 40.44
C CYS A 402 33.82 -67.44 40.58
N LYS A 403 34.75 -67.91 41.41
CA LYS A 403 34.99 -69.36 41.61
C LYS A 403 33.86 -70.09 42.39
N ASN A 404 32.90 -69.37 42.98
CA ASN A 404 31.82 -69.92 43.81
C ASN A 404 30.45 -69.25 43.61
N MET A 405 29.95 -69.10 42.45
CA MET A 405 28.55 -68.61 42.24
C MET A 405 27.59 -69.75 41.91
N VAL A 406 26.66 -69.96 42.83
CA VAL A 406 25.44 -70.72 42.64
C VAL A 406 24.48 -69.85 41.81
N MET A 407 23.95 -70.39 40.72
CA MET A 407 22.98 -69.71 39.88
C MET A 407 21.70 -69.45 40.67
N VAL A 408 21.30 -68.21 40.86
CA VAL A 408 19.99 -67.80 41.35
C VAL A 408 19.15 -67.37 40.19
N ASP A 409 18.11 -68.09 39.91
CA ASP A 409 17.05 -67.84 38.94
C ASP A 409 16.30 -66.56 39.37
N SER A 410 16.34 -65.46 38.63
CA SER A 410 15.56 -64.29 38.91
C SER A 410 14.71 -63.89 37.72
N ASN A 411 13.46 -64.36 37.76
CA ASN A 411 12.39 -63.81 36.95
C ASN A 411 12.16 -62.34 37.28
N LYS A 412 12.89 -61.42 36.70
CA LYS A 412 12.62 -59.98 36.73
C LYS A 412 12.40 -59.48 35.32
N CYS A 413 11.32 -58.70 35.19
CA CYS A 413 10.94 -58.01 33.96
C CYS A 413 12.14 -57.18 33.39
N GLN A 414 12.57 -57.48 32.18
CA GLN A 414 13.68 -56.79 31.50
C GLN A 414 13.22 -56.13 30.23
N ILE A 415 12.38 -55.09 30.34
CA ILE A 415 11.94 -54.29 29.19
C ILE A 415 12.79 -53.05 28.91
N GLY A 416 13.90 -52.91 29.64
CA GLY A 416 14.85 -51.80 29.51
C GLY A 416 14.26 -50.44 29.95
N ASP A 417 14.98 -49.38 29.73
CA ASP A 417 14.53 -48.02 30.06
C ASP A 417 13.36 -47.60 29.18
N LEU A 418 12.38 -46.89 29.81
CA LEU A 418 11.20 -46.38 29.17
C LEU A 418 11.25 -44.88 29.15
N PRO A 419 10.78 -44.21 28.08
CA PRO A 419 10.83 -42.77 27.91
C PRO A 419 9.90 -42.05 28.90
N SER A 420 10.31 -40.87 29.34
CA SER A 420 9.47 -39.93 30.08
C SER A 420 8.60 -39.08 29.12
N VAL A 421 7.38 -38.77 29.54
CA VAL A 421 6.42 -37.98 28.73
C VAL A 421 6.33 -36.57 29.24
N SER A 422 6.61 -35.58 28.35
CA SER A 422 6.53 -34.15 28.67
C SER A 422 5.19 -33.54 28.24
N PHE A 423 4.67 -32.63 29.09
CA PHE A 423 3.45 -31.91 28.86
C PHE A 423 3.69 -30.40 28.75
N ARG A 424 2.87 -29.71 27.96
CA ARG A 424 2.97 -28.24 27.83
C ARG A 424 2.24 -27.54 28.94
N GLY A 425 2.97 -26.78 29.79
CA GLY A 425 2.40 -25.89 30.81
C GLY A 425 1.23 -26.54 31.60
N ASN A 426 0.09 -25.89 31.67
CA ASN A 426 -1.09 -26.37 32.40
C ASN A 426 -1.97 -27.37 31.60
N SER A 427 -1.46 -27.96 30.52
CA SER A 427 -2.19 -28.93 29.72
C SER A 427 -2.11 -30.34 30.31
N GLY A 428 -3.23 -31.06 30.33
CA GLY A 428 -3.31 -32.49 30.60
C GLY A 428 -3.43 -33.36 29.34
N GLY A 429 -3.40 -32.75 28.14
CA GLY A 429 -3.56 -33.46 26.88
C GLY A 429 -2.24 -34.01 26.32
N LEU A 430 -2.26 -35.14 25.70
CA LEU A 430 -1.11 -35.79 25.05
C LEU A 430 -0.83 -35.17 23.68
N SER A 431 0.41 -34.71 23.42
CA SER A 431 0.89 -34.30 22.12
C SER A 431 1.02 -35.46 21.12
N SER A 432 1.23 -35.18 19.84
CA SER A 432 1.55 -36.19 18.83
C SER A 432 2.80 -37.00 19.22
N ASP A 433 3.84 -36.32 19.67
CA ASP A 433 5.11 -36.92 20.05
C ASP A 433 4.98 -37.78 21.30
N ALA A 434 4.22 -37.32 22.32
CA ALA A 434 3.87 -38.07 23.50
C ALA A 434 3.13 -39.39 23.12
N LYS A 435 2.20 -39.33 22.16
CA LYS A 435 1.49 -40.52 21.70
C LYS A 435 2.43 -41.48 20.97
N ALA A 436 3.37 -40.99 20.16
CA ALA A 436 4.34 -41.84 19.48
C ALA A 436 5.26 -42.55 20.50
N MET A 437 5.74 -41.85 21.54
CA MET A 437 6.51 -42.44 22.63
C MET A 437 5.71 -43.51 23.39
N LEU A 438 4.45 -43.24 23.71
CA LEU A 438 3.57 -44.18 24.39
C LEU A 438 3.25 -45.44 23.54
N ALA A 439 3.16 -45.28 22.21
CA ALA A 439 3.04 -46.44 21.33
C ALA A 439 4.27 -47.36 21.37
N THR A 440 5.48 -46.75 21.53
CA THR A 440 6.70 -47.55 21.72
C THR A 440 6.70 -48.29 23.07
N VAL A 441 6.24 -47.65 24.14
CA VAL A 441 6.07 -48.30 25.45
C VAL A 441 5.07 -49.44 25.37
N ALA A 442 3.95 -49.22 24.68
CA ALA A 442 2.93 -50.25 24.47
C ALA A 442 3.46 -51.46 23.68
N SER A 443 4.29 -51.21 22.64
CA SER A 443 4.94 -52.28 21.87
C SER A 443 5.86 -53.15 22.76
N LYS A 444 6.66 -52.51 23.61
CA LYS A 444 7.50 -53.22 24.57
C LYS A 444 6.71 -54.07 25.55
N LEU A 445 5.58 -53.52 26.06
CA LEU A 445 4.68 -54.27 26.96
C LEU A 445 3.94 -55.40 26.27
N LYS A 446 3.54 -55.25 25.00
CA LYS A 446 2.90 -56.33 24.21
C LYS A 446 3.84 -57.49 23.99
N ASN A 447 5.11 -57.23 23.79
CA ASN A 447 6.14 -58.21 23.57
C ASN A 447 6.62 -58.93 24.88
N ASN A 448 6.29 -58.40 26.06
CA ASN A 448 6.66 -58.90 27.36
C ASN A 448 5.40 -58.97 28.26
N ALA A 449 4.68 -60.07 28.18
CA ALA A 449 3.38 -60.23 28.81
C ALA A 449 3.40 -60.11 30.35
N ASP A 450 4.49 -60.55 30.98
CA ASP A 450 4.63 -60.56 32.43
C ASP A 450 5.13 -59.22 33.04
N CYS A 451 5.46 -58.25 32.18
CA CYS A 451 5.94 -56.95 32.60
C CYS A 451 4.81 -55.92 32.84
N GLY A 452 4.90 -55.16 33.89
CA GLY A 452 4.09 -53.98 34.17
C GLY A 452 4.92 -52.70 34.14
N ILE A 453 4.24 -51.56 34.24
CA ILE A 453 4.86 -50.22 34.33
C ILE A 453 4.27 -49.40 35.46
N THR A 454 5.08 -48.52 36.03
CA THR A 454 4.62 -47.46 36.93
C THR A 454 4.77 -46.11 36.25
N VAL A 455 3.69 -45.36 36.23
CA VAL A 455 3.63 -44.01 35.65
C VAL A 455 3.62 -42.98 36.79
N THR A 456 4.70 -42.20 36.94
CA THR A 456 4.90 -41.28 38.09
C THR A 456 4.98 -39.86 37.60
N GLY A 457 4.14 -38.98 38.14
CA GLY A 457 4.20 -37.53 37.91
C GLY A 457 4.64 -36.80 39.16
N TYR A 458 5.15 -35.58 39.01
CA TYR A 458 5.77 -34.80 40.09
C TYR A 458 5.07 -33.43 40.26
N PRO A 459 3.92 -33.40 40.97
CA PRO A 459 3.22 -32.16 41.20
C PRO A 459 3.90 -31.30 42.26
N ALA A 460 3.72 -29.99 42.18
CA ALA A 460 3.95 -29.14 43.36
C ALA A 460 2.90 -29.38 44.45
N ALA A 461 3.16 -28.90 45.65
CA ALA A 461 2.31 -29.18 46.83
C ALA A 461 0.89 -28.62 46.74
N SER A 462 0.56 -27.75 45.74
CA SER A 462 -0.75 -27.16 45.59
C SER A 462 -1.81 -28.18 45.10
N LYS A 463 -3.04 -28.07 45.61
CA LYS A 463 -4.17 -28.90 45.15
C LYS A 463 -4.40 -28.84 43.63
N ALA A 464 -4.18 -27.65 43.01
CA ALA A 464 -4.34 -27.47 41.57
C ALA A 464 -3.26 -28.26 40.78
N SER A 465 -2.01 -28.29 41.27
CA SER A 465 -0.91 -29.04 40.64
C SER A 465 -1.13 -30.54 40.79
N GLN A 466 -1.60 -31.01 41.95
CA GLN A 466 -1.95 -32.41 42.14
C GLN A 466 -3.09 -32.88 41.25
N ALA A 467 -4.15 -32.05 41.08
CA ALA A 467 -5.25 -32.33 40.16
C ALA A 467 -4.77 -32.34 38.67
N LEU A 468 -3.78 -31.51 38.32
CA LEU A 468 -3.18 -31.53 36.97
C LEU A 468 -2.33 -32.78 36.75
N CYS A 469 -1.56 -33.20 37.75
CA CYS A 469 -0.81 -34.45 37.74
C CYS A 469 -1.73 -35.67 37.47
N ASN A 470 -2.79 -35.78 38.22
CA ASN A 470 -3.76 -36.90 38.04
C ASN A 470 -4.31 -36.88 36.60
N ARG A 471 -4.75 -35.74 36.11
CA ARG A 471 -5.26 -35.64 34.72
C ARG A 471 -4.23 -36.05 33.68
N ARG A 472 -2.94 -35.80 33.87
CA ARG A 472 -1.84 -36.19 32.96
C ARG A 472 -1.61 -37.69 33.01
N ILE A 473 -1.55 -38.25 34.19
CA ILE A 473 -1.39 -39.67 34.40
C ILE A 473 -2.60 -40.46 33.86
N ASP A 474 -3.81 -39.96 34.13
CA ASP A 474 -5.04 -40.57 33.62
C ASP A 474 -5.09 -40.52 32.09
N ALA A 475 -4.61 -39.45 31.45
CA ALA A 475 -4.51 -39.36 29.99
C ALA A 475 -3.50 -40.39 29.41
N ILE A 476 -2.37 -40.62 30.09
CA ILE A 476 -1.41 -41.68 29.68
C ILE A 476 -2.04 -43.06 29.86
N LYS A 477 -2.63 -43.33 31.01
CA LYS A 477 -3.28 -44.59 31.30
C LYS A 477 -4.41 -44.87 30.32
N ALA A 478 -5.31 -43.91 30.07
CA ALA A 478 -6.40 -44.04 29.10
C ALA A 478 -5.86 -44.30 27.68
N TYR A 479 -4.79 -43.61 27.26
CA TYR A 479 -4.19 -43.86 25.95
C TYR A 479 -3.63 -45.26 25.82
N LEU A 480 -2.88 -45.75 26.81
CA LEU A 480 -2.30 -47.10 26.81
C LEU A 480 -3.37 -48.21 26.90
N THR A 481 -4.45 -47.98 27.66
CA THR A 481 -5.53 -48.98 27.78
C THR A 481 -6.49 -48.94 26.60
N GLU A 482 -7.02 -47.78 26.24
CA GLU A 482 -8.11 -47.65 25.28
C GLU A 482 -7.64 -47.65 23.83
N LYS A 483 -6.46 -47.07 23.54
CA LYS A 483 -5.92 -47.00 22.19
C LYS A 483 -4.89 -48.09 21.89
N GLU A 484 -4.04 -48.40 22.85
CA GLU A 484 -3.00 -49.41 22.66
C GLU A 484 -3.35 -50.81 23.18
N GLY A 485 -4.44 -50.95 23.94
CA GLY A 485 -4.97 -52.26 24.38
C GLY A 485 -4.12 -52.94 25.45
N ILE A 486 -3.40 -52.15 26.28
CA ILE A 486 -2.64 -52.69 27.42
C ILE A 486 -3.61 -52.86 28.60
N SER A 487 -3.55 -54.01 29.29
CA SER A 487 -4.42 -54.26 30.45
C SER A 487 -4.14 -53.28 31.59
N ALA A 488 -5.20 -52.76 32.23
CA ALA A 488 -5.12 -51.69 33.24
C ALA A 488 -4.41 -52.15 34.53
N ASP A 489 -4.38 -53.43 34.82
CA ASP A 489 -3.68 -54.04 35.97
C ASP A 489 -2.14 -54.06 35.80
N ARG A 490 -1.69 -53.84 34.61
CA ARG A 490 -0.26 -53.74 34.27
C ARG A 490 0.27 -52.31 34.38
N ILE A 491 -0.59 -51.34 34.68
CA ILE A 491 -0.23 -49.90 34.73
C ILE A 491 -0.55 -49.32 36.10
N ASP A 492 0.46 -49.19 36.93
CA ASP A 492 0.35 -48.48 38.21
C ASP A 492 0.57 -46.98 37.97
N THR A 493 -0.10 -46.18 38.78
CA THR A 493 -0.04 -44.71 38.68
C THR A 493 0.26 -44.07 40.02
N ASN A 494 1.16 -43.08 40.03
CA ASN A 494 1.58 -42.38 41.20
C ASN A 494 1.82 -40.89 40.97
N CYS A 495 1.51 -40.06 41.94
CA CYS A 495 1.87 -38.62 41.95
C CYS A 495 2.68 -38.32 43.20
N GLU A 496 3.97 -38.08 43.06
CA GLU A 496 4.94 -37.79 44.12
C GLU A 496 5.27 -36.32 44.19
N VAL A 497 4.96 -35.66 45.34
CA VAL A 497 5.23 -34.24 45.52
C VAL A 497 6.74 -34.02 45.65
N GLY A 498 7.37 -33.24 44.77
CA GLY A 498 8.76 -32.80 44.89
C GLY A 498 9.80 -33.74 44.32
N GLY A 499 9.43 -34.83 43.62
CA GLY A 499 10.38 -35.85 43.13
C GLY A 499 10.97 -35.56 41.77
N GLY A 500 10.51 -34.53 41.00
CA GLY A 500 10.99 -34.26 39.66
C GLY A 500 10.36 -33.01 38.99
N ASP A 501 10.48 -32.89 37.67
CA ASP A 501 9.90 -31.78 36.93
C ASP A 501 8.36 -31.94 36.84
N SER A 502 7.66 -30.90 37.25
CA SER A 502 6.19 -30.88 37.28
C SER A 502 5.54 -31.03 35.88
N ASN A 503 6.27 -30.80 34.80
CA ASN A 503 5.80 -30.96 33.43
C ASN A 503 6.14 -32.31 32.80
N THR A 504 6.82 -33.17 33.51
CA THR A 504 7.25 -34.48 33.03
C THR A 504 6.58 -35.60 33.86
N VAL A 505 6.23 -36.69 33.19
CA VAL A 505 5.72 -37.91 33.77
C VAL A 505 6.65 -39.06 33.38
N ASP A 506 7.27 -39.70 34.36
CA ASP A 506 8.18 -40.82 34.16
C ASP A 506 7.43 -42.14 34.05
N ILE A 507 7.95 -43.03 33.20
CA ILE A 507 7.46 -44.37 33.04
C ILE A 507 8.61 -45.34 33.36
N LYS A 508 8.42 -46.20 34.33
CA LYS A 508 9.40 -47.23 34.75
C LYS A 508 8.82 -48.61 34.68
N SER A 509 9.66 -49.56 34.36
CA SER A 509 9.30 -51.00 34.39
C SER A 509 9.07 -51.48 35.82
N ARG A 510 8.13 -52.35 35.98
CA ARG A 510 7.78 -53.02 37.24
C ARG A 510 7.92 -54.50 37.12
#